data_eec332e10551b5fdf2e58efcd6d6aaea
#
_entry.id   eec332e10551b5fdf2e58efcd6d6aaea
#
_cell.length_a   1.000
_cell.length_b   1.000
_cell.length_c   1.000
_cell.angle_alpha   90.00
_cell.angle_beta   90.00
_cell.angle_gamma   90.00
#
_symmetry.space_group_name_H-M   'P 1'
#
loop_
_entity.id
_entity.type
_entity.pdbx_description
1 polymer ?
#
loop_
_entity_poly.entity_id
_entity_poly.type
_entity_poly.pdbx_seq_one_letter_code
_entity_poly.pdbx_strand_id
1 'polypeptide(L)'
;MKQTLSYAFAAILSLSAFGSLQAQVKNQPYSYQHYQKYDEELYSPNTRYHTSSKPYLFKGTLLEKMDSIQSLYPTQSDNWFMRKIFNEHLIEVEKEDHTFYLDVLPDFVIGTEMIDPDKRTTWLNTRGIQAGVTIKDKFTFYGNFFENQGVFPRYIDEYIQESMVVPGQAMAKKRFNRTKGWMYGNATLTY
;
A
#
# COMPACT_ATOMS: atom_id res chain seq x y z
N MET A 1 53.36 -6.28 -21.90
CA MET A 1 52.46 -5.10 -22.07
C MET A 1 51.18 -5.41 -22.85
N LYS A 2 51.14 -6.10 -23.95
CA LYS A 2 49.89 -6.38 -24.70
C LYS A 2 48.90 -7.30 -23.95
N GLN A 3 49.40 -8.30 -23.21
CA GLN A 3 48.52 -9.22 -22.46
C GLN A 3 47.87 -8.59 -21.23
N THR A 4 48.57 -7.73 -20.51
CA THR A 4 48.00 -7.01 -19.35
C THR A 4 46.90 -6.05 -19.74
N LEU A 5 47.00 -5.41 -20.93
CA LEU A 5 45.96 -4.55 -21.46
C LEU A 5 44.69 -5.33 -21.85
N SER A 6 44.85 -6.56 -22.35
CA SER A 6 43.73 -7.44 -22.73
C SER A 6 42.95 -7.92 -21.52
N TYR A 7 43.62 -8.24 -20.40
CA TYR A 7 42.93 -8.61 -19.13
C TYR A 7 42.23 -7.43 -18.46
N ALA A 8 42.82 -6.24 -18.56
CA ALA A 8 42.16 -5.03 -18.05
C ALA A 8 40.88 -4.71 -18.86
N PHE A 9 40.94 -4.88 -20.18
CA PHE A 9 39.77 -4.66 -21.05
C PHE A 9 38.68 -5.72 -20.82
N ALA A 10 39.04 -6.98 -20.61
CA ALA A 10 38.10 -8.07 -20.26
C ALA A 10 37.45 -7.85 -18.86
N ALA A 11 38.22 -7.35 -17.90
CA ALA A 11 37.70 -7.02 -16.57
C ALA A 11 36.73 -5.83 -16.61
N ILE A 12 37.01 -4.82 -17.43
CA ILE A 12 36.07 -3.66 -17.62
C ILE A 12 34.80 -4.10 -18.35
N LEU A 13 34.91 -4.98 -19.36
CA LEU A 13 33.75 -5.53 -20.06
C LEU A 13 32.88 -6.42 -19.14
N SER A 14 33.49 -7.16 -18.23
CA SER A 14 32.72 -7.98 -17.27
C SER A 14 32.04 -7.15 -16.18
N LEU A 15 32.59 -5.99 -15.82
CA LEU A 15 31.91 -5.05 -14.92
C LEU A 15 30.73 -4.30 -15.57
N SER A 16 30.78 -4.09 -16.89
CA SER A 16 29.67 -3.46 -17.62
C SER A 16 28.52 -4.42 -17.95
N ALA A 17 28.71 -5.73 -17.79
CA ALA A 17 27.65 -6.72 -17.97
C ALA A 17 26.73 -6.88 -16.74
N PHE A 18 27.01 -6.23 -15.63
CA PHE A 18 25.99 -5.96 -14.60
C PHE A 18 25.10 -4.84 -15.10
N GLY A 19 24.32 -5.12 -16.14
CA GLY A 19 23.18 -4.29 -16.51
C GLY A 19 22.38 -4.06 -15.25
N SER A 20 22.14 -2.80 -14.93
CA SER A 20 21.24 -2.39 -13.89
C SER A 20 19.91 -3.09 -14.13
N LEU A 21 19.66 -4.17 -13.39
CA LEU A 21 18.34 -4.69 -13.17
C LEU A 21 17.62 -3.58 -12.39
N GLN A 22 16.96 -2.69 -13.13
CA GLN A 22 16.05 -1.71 -12.56
C GLN A 22 14.86 -2.49 -11.99
N ALA A 23 15.00 -2.92 -10.77
CA ALA A 23 13.90 -3.47 -10.02
C ALA A 23 13.21 -2.31 -9.30
N GLN A 24 12.34 -1.61 -10.01
CA GLN A 24 11.40 -0.72 -9.36
C GLN A 24 10.57 -1.54 -8.38
N VAL A 25 10.67 -1.21 -7.11
CA VAL A 25 9.90 -1.85 -6.06
C VAL A 25 8.61 -1.05 -5.90
N LYS A 26 7.51 -1.59 -6.37
CA LYS A 26 6.19 -1.00 -6.10
C LYS A 26 5.63 -1.58 -4.82
N ASN A 27 5.38 -0.74 -3.84
CA ASN A 27 4.61 -1.10 -2.67
C ASN A 27 3.14 -1.26 -3.05
N GLN A 28 2.56 -2.35 -2.60
CA GLN A 28 1.16 -2.67 -2.82
C GLN A 28 0.36 -2.47 -1.53
N PRO A 29 -0.93 -2.15 -1.62
CA PRO A 29 -1.77 -1.97 -0.43
C PRO A 29 -1.90 -3.25 0.38
N TYR A 30 -2.30 -3.15 1.65
CA TYR A 30 -2.59 -4.31 2.51
C TYR A 30 -3.91 -5.00 2.17
N SER A 31 -4.68 -4.49 1.22
CA SER A 31 -5.99 -5.02 0.88
C SER A 31 -5.92 -6.42 0.28
N TYR A 32 -6.60 -7.38 0.92
CA TYR A 32 -6.72 -8.73 0.38
C TYR A 32 -7.39 -8.75 -1.01
N GLN A 33 -8.43 -7.95 -1.20
CA GLN A 33 -9.14 -7.86 -2.48
C GLN A 33 -8.23 -7.36 -3.61
N HIS A 34 -7.30 -6.46 -3.30
CA HIS A 34 -6.33 -5.99 -4.28
C HIS A 34 -5.47 -7.13 -4.83
N TYR A 35 -5.10 -8.10 -4.00
CA TYR A 35 -4.24 -9.21 -4.40
C TYR A 35 -4.97 -10.33 -5.14
N GLN A 36 -6.29 -10.45 -5.01
CA GLN A 36 -7.05 -11.51 -5.67
C GLN A 36 -6.82 -11.59 -7.19
N LYS A 37 -6.64 -10.46 -7.85
CA LYS A 37 -6.33 -10.42 -9.29
C LYS A 37 -4.97 -11.00 -9.67
N TYR A 38 -4.11 -11.22 -8.68
CA TYR A 38 -2.76 -11.78 -8.85
C TYR A 38 -2.64 -13.21 -8.31
N ASP A 39 -3.69 -13.78 -7.73
CA ASP A 39 -3.64 -15.07 -7.04
C ASP A 39 -3.17 -16.19 -7.97
N GLU A 40 -3.59 -16.21 -9.22
CA GLU A 40 -3.17 -17.22 -10.20
C GLU A 40 -1.65 -17.24 -10.37
N GLU A 41 -1.02 -16.08 -10.44
CA GLU A 41 0.44 -16.00 -10.60
C GLU A 41 1.17 -16.19 -9.26
N LEU A 42 0.68 -15.59 -8.18
CA LEU A 42 1.31 -15.66 -6.86
C LEU A 42 1.29 -17.07 -6.27
N TYR A 43 0.24 -17.85 -6.52
CA TYR A 43 0.07 -19.22 -6.02
C TYR A 43 0.35 -20.29 -7.07
N SER A 44 0.87 -19.91 -8.23
CA SER A 44 1.31 -20.87 -9.24
C SER A 44 2.44 -21.77 -8.72
N PRO A 45 2.41 -23.08 -9.01
CA PRO A 45 3.51 -23.99 -8.64
C PRO A 45 4.88 -23.59 -9.18
N ASN A 46 4.90 -22.78 -10.23
CA ASN A 46 6.12 -22.34 -10.90
C ASN A 46 6.73 -21.08 -10.28
N THR A 47 6.06 -20.44 -9.32
CA THR A 47 6.56 -19.24 -8.66
C THR A 47 7.22 -19.58 -7.32
N ARG A 48 8.17 -18.74 -6.91
CA ARG A 48 8.80 -18.82 -5.57
C ARG A 48 8.32 -17.75 -4.61
N TYR A 49 7.20 -17.10 -4.93
CA TYR A 49 6.68 -15.96 -4.16
C TYR A 49 5.64 -16.37 -3.12
N HIS A 50 5.82 -17.53 -2.50
CA HIS A 50 4.94 -18.05 -1.48
C HIS A 50 5.21 -17.37 -0.13
N THR A 51 4.62 -16.22 0.10
CA THR A 51 4.69 -15.52 1.39
C THR A 51 3.31 -15.13 1.87
N SER A 52 3.08 -15.30 3.17
CA SER A 52 1.90 -14.76 3.85
C SER A 52 2.09 -13.31 4.31
N SER A 53 3.32 -12.80 4.25
CA SER A 53 3.62 -11.44 4.68
C SER A 53 3.16 -10.43 3.64
N LYS A 54 2.45 -9.41 4.08
CA LYS A 54 1.99 -8.28 3.26
C LYS A 54 2.54 -6.96 3.81
N PRO A 55 2.74 -5.95 2.96
CA PRO A 55 2.48 -5.92 1.51
C PRO A 55 3.48 -6.76 0.72
N TYR A 56 3.06 -7.27 -0.43
CA TYR A 56 3.98 -7.93 -1.34
C TYR A 56 4.88 -6.90 -2.03
N LEU A 57 6.15 -7.25 -2.15
CA LEU A 57 7.13 -6.47 -2.90
C LEU A 57 7.33 -7.11 -4.27
N PHE A 58 6.87 -6.44 -5.31
CA PHE A 58 7.04 -6.91 -6.68
C PHE A 58 8.36 -6.38 -7.24
N LYS A 59 9.19 -7.28 -7.75
CA LYS A 59 10.51 -6.98 -8.31
C LYS A 59 10.72 -7.73 -9.62
N GLY A 60 11.47 -7.12 -10.55
CA GLY A 60 11.90 -7.76 -11.80
C GLY A 60 10.75 -8.32 -12.61
N THR A 61 10.87 -9.55 -13.07
CA THR A 61 9.87 -10.23 -13.92
C THR A 61 8.49 -10.33 -13.29
N LEU A 62 8.42 -10.41 -11.95
CA LEU A 62 7.13 -10.41 -11.26
C LEU A 62 6.44 -9.05 -11.40
N LEU A 63 7.19 -7.95 -11.30
CA LEU A 63 6.65 -6.62 -11.49
C LEU A 63 6.09 -6.43 -12.91
N GLU A 64 6.83 -6.88 -13.94
CA GLU A 64 6.37 -6.83 -15.33
C GLU A 64 5.07 -7.60 -15.55
N LYS A 65 4.97 -8.80 -14.96
CA LYS A 65 3.73 -9.58 -14.99
C LYS A 65 2.58 -8.89 -14.28
N MET A 66 2.83 -8.28 -13.12
CA MET A 66 1.81 -7.56 -12.37
C MET A 66 1.33 -6.31 -13.13
N ASP A 67 2.22 -5.59 -13.78
CA ASP A 67 1.87 -4.45 -14.62
C ASP A 67 1.05 -4.91 -15.85
N SER A 68 1.40 -6.05 -16.44
CA SER A 68 0.61 -6.68 -17.51
C SER A 68 -0.81 -7.05 -17.05
N ILE A 69 -0.95 -7.69 -15.89
CA ILE A 69 -2.24 -8.03 -15.31
C ILE A 69 -3.04 -6.75 -14.99
N GLN A 70 -2.38 -5.74 -14.41
CA GLN A 70 -3.01 -4.46 -14.11
C GLN A 70 -3.56 -3.78 -15.36
N SER A 71 -2.88 -3.88 -16.49
CA SER A 71 -3.32 -3.30 -17.76
C SER A 71 -4.58 -3.96 -18.34
N LEU A 72 -4.89 -5.21 -17.93
CA LEU A 72 -6.12 -5.90 -18.31
C LEU A 72 -7.37 -5.33 -17.63
N TYR A 73 -7.18 -4.55 -16.57
CA TYR A 73 -8.25 -3.90 -15.83
C TYR A 73 -8.16 -2.38 -16.01
N PRO A 74 -8.43 -1.87 -17.21
CA PRO A 74 -8.33 -0.44 -17.48
C PRO A 74 -9.42 0.30 -16.72
N THR A 75 -9.04 0.98 -15.68
CA THR A 75 -9.89 1.93 -14.96
C THR A 75 -9.54 3.36 -15.35
N GLN A 76 -8.86 3.55 -16.48
CA GLN A 76 -8.43 4.87 -16.91
C GLN A 76 -9.66 5.69 -17.32
N SER A 77 -9.87 6.75 -16.58
CA SER A 77 -10.84 7.77 -16.91
C SER A 77 -10.14 8.95 -17.60
N ASP A 78 -10.76 9.49 -18.64
CA ASP A 78 -10.29 10.73 -19.30
C ASP A 78 -10.39 11.95 -18.37
N ASN A 79 -11.23 11.86 -17.35
CA ASN A 79 -11.39 12.92 -16.38
C ASN A 79 -10.20 12.94 -15.41
N TRP A 80 -9.50 14.07 -15.35
CA TRP A 80 -8.32 14.26 -14.49
C TRP A 80 -8.60 13.91 -13.02
N PHE A 81 -9.73 14.32 -12.47
CA PHE A 81 -10.09 14.09 -11.07
C PHE A 81 -10.31 12.60 -10.79
N MET A 82 -11.06 11.90 -11.65
CA MET A 82 -11.29 10.46 -11.52
C MET A 82 -9.99 9.67 -11.66
N ARG A 83 -9.11 10.10 -12.57
CA ARG A 83 -7.80 9.49 -12.76
C ARG A 83 -6.94 9.60 -11.50
N LYS A 84 -6.91 10.77 -10.86
CA LYS A 84 -6.18 10.98 -9.58
C LYS A 84 -6.76 10.20 -8.41
N ILE A 85 -8.07 9.96 -8.38
CA ILE A 85 -8.69 9.18 -7.29
C ILE A 85 -8.47 7.68 -7.46
N PHE A 86 -8.52 7.15 -8.68
CA PHE A 86 -8.59 5.71 -8.91
C PHE A 86 -7.37 5.08 -9.60
N ASN A 87 -6.54 5.88 -10.26
CA ASN A 87 -5.51 5.34 -11.14
C ASN A 87 -4.10 5.87 -10.89
N GLU A 88 -3.96 7.09 -10.41
CA GLU A 88 -2.68 7.78 -10.27
C GLU A 88 -2.47 8.25 -8.83
N HIS A 89 -1.23 8.38 -8.42
CA HIS A 89 -0.90 9.06 -7.18
C HIS A 89 -1.32 10.53 -7.22
N LEU A 90 -1.74 11.06 -6.09
CA LEU A 90 -2.11 12.47 -5.97
C LEU A 90 -0.92 13.37 -6.32
N ILE A 91 0.22 13.07 -5.72
CA ILE A 91 1.52 13.66 -6.04
C ILE A 91 2.48 12.53 -6.36
N GLU A 92 3.15 12.62 -7.50
CA GLU A 92 4.19 11.67 -7.90
C GLU A 92 5.34 12.45 -8.50
N VAL A 93 6.54 12.13 -8.06
CA VAL A 93 7.79 12.68 -8.56
C VAL A 93 8.71 11.53 -8.90
N GLU A 94 8.99 11.36 -10.18
CA GLU A 94 9.88 10.32 -10.68
C GLU A 94 11.13 10.98 -11.26
N LYS A 95 12.30 10.54 -10.81
CA LYS A 95 13.62 10.94 -11.31
C LYS A 95 14.50 9.70 -11.46
N GLU A 96 15.62 9.84 -12.14
CA GLU A 96 16.55 8.75 -12.47
C GLU A 96 17.00 7.93 -11.24
N ASP A 97 17.13 8.56 -10.07
CA ASP A 97 17.67 7.94 -8.86
C ASP A 97 16.66 7.83 -7.71
N HIS A 98 15.45 8.37 -7.86
CA HIS A 98 14.43 8.27 -6.82
C HIS A 98 13.01 8.50 -7.35
N THR A 99 12.08 7.80 -6.74
CA THR A 99 10.65 8.00 -6.91
C THR A 99 10.02 8.37 -5.57
N PHE A 100 9.15 9.35 -5.55
CA PHE A 100 8.35 9.76 -4.40
C PHE A 100 6.89 9.83 -4.79
N TYR A 101 6.00 9.33 -3.94
CA TYR A 101 4.57 9.56 -4.09
C TYR A 101 3.89 9.88 -2.76
N LEU A 102 2.76 10.58 -2.87
CA LEU A 102 1.89 10.93 -1.75
C LEU A 102 0.43 10.80 -2.18
N ASP A 103 -0.37 10.16 -1.33
CA ASP A 103 -1.81 10.01 -1.53
C ASP A 103 -2.59 10.36 -0.28
N VAL A 104 -3.85 10.73 -0.49
CA VAL A 104 -4.87 10.82 0.55
C VAL A 104 -5.80 9.61 0.45
N LEU A 105 -6.17 9.05 1.59
CA LEU A 105 -6.95 7.83 1.71
C LEU A 105 -8.24 8.11 2.51
N PRO A 106 -9.26 8.75 1.91
CA PRO A 106 -10.54 8.91 2.57
C PRO A 106 -11.34 7.61 2.52
N ASP A 107 -11.94 7.24 3.66
CA ASP A 107 -12.93 6.17 3.71
C ASP A 107 -14.08 6.60 4.61
N PHE A 108 -15.29 6.48 4.10
CA PHE A 108 -16.51 6.84 4.80
C PHE A 108 -17.54 5.72 4.73
N VAL A 109 -17.90 5.22 5.90
CA VAL A 109 -18.91 4.16 6.03
C VAL A 109 -20.06 4.69 6.85
N ILE A 110 -21.28 4.42 6.41
CA ILE A 110 -22.51 4.70 7.15
C ILE A 110 -23.33 3.42 7.24
N GLY A 111 -23.95 3.20 8.38
CA GLY A 111 -24.78 2.03 8.63
C GLY A 111 -25.86 2.30 9.66
N THR A 112 -26.71 1.33 9.86
CA THR A 112 -27.76 1.38 10.88
C THR A 112 -27.77 0.08 11.66
N GLU A 113 -27.67 0.18 12.97
CA GLU A 113 -27.95 -0.92 13.90
C GLU A 113 -29.44 -0.95 14.15
N MET A 114 -30.05 -2.08 13.84
CA MET A 114 -31.49 -2.31 14.08
C MET A 114 -31.65 -3.26 15.25
N ILE A 115 -31.89 -2.69 16.43
CA ILE A 115 -32.25 -3.44 17.64
C ILE A 115 -33.62 -2.92 18.07
N ASP A 116 -34.61 -3.79 17.97
CA ASP A 116 -35.99 -3.43 18.34
C ASP A 116 -36.11 -3.10 19.85
N PRO A 117 -36.77 -1.99 20.24
CA PRO A 117 -37.45 -0.98 19.39
C PRO A 117 -36.55 0.15 18.84
N ASP A 118 -35.26 0.16 19.20
CA ASP A 118 -34.38 1.29 18.94
C ASP A 118 -33.55 1.11 17.68
N LYS A 119 -33.42 2.20 16.95
CA LYS A 119 -32.47 2.30 15.82
C LYS A 119 -31.31 3.20 16.20
N ARG A 120 -30.10 2.82 15.77
CA ARG A 120 -28.89 3.63 15.96
C ARG A 120 -28.16 3.79 14.64
N THR A 121 -27.95 5.01 14.21
CA THR A 121 -27.05 5.28 13.06
C THR A 121 -25.61 5.09 13.51
N THR A 122 -24.88 4.31 12.76
CA THR A 122 -23.44 4.09 12.91
C THR A 122 -22.72 4.73 11.73
N TRP A 123 -21.52 5.19 11.96
CA TRP A 123 -20.69 5.74 10.89
C TRP A 123 -19.22 5.65 11.24
N LEU A 124 -18.40 5.61 10.21
CA LEU A 124 -16.94 5.66 10.31
C LEU A 124 -16.44 6.67 9.29
N ASN A 125 -15.60 7.58 9.72
CA ASN A 125 -14.89 8.54 8.88
C ASN A 125 -13.39 8.37 9.10
N THR A 126 -12.73 7.82 8.11
CA THR A 126 -11.28 7.61 8.07
C THR A 126 -10.64 8.65 7.17
N ARG A 127 -9.64 9.33 7.68
CA ARG A 127 -8.79 10.27 6.94
C ARG A 127 -7.38 9.75 7.00
N GLY A 128 -6.93 9.21 5.90
CA GLY A 128 -5.59 8.64 5.77
C GLY A 128 -4.70 9.45 4.84
N ILE A 129 -3.42 9.32 5.07
CA ILE A 129 -2.36 9.70 4.15
C ILE A 129 -1.42 8.52 3.99
N GLN A 130 -0.87 8.35 2.80
CA GLN A 130 0.24 7.44 2.55
C GLN A 130 1.31 8.12 1.74
N ALA A 131 2.55 7.72 1.98
CA ALA A 131 3.70 8.17 1.22
C ALA A 131 4.67 7.03 0.98
N GLY A 132 5.32 7.04 -0.16
CA GLY A 132 6.38 6.10 -0.49
C GLY A 132 7.55 6.80 -1.15
N VAL A 133 8.73 6.28 -0.87
CA VAL A 133 10.00 6.74 -1.47
C VAL A 133 10.80 5.51 -1.87
N THR A 134 11.29 5.49 -3.11
CA THR A 134 12.27 4.51 -3.57
C THR A 134 13.53 5.24 -3.98
N ILE A 135 14.69 4.81 -3.52
CA ILE A 135 15.99 5.42 -3.80
C ILE A 135 16.90 4.38 -4.45
N LYS A 136 17.35 4.69 -5.68
CA LYS A 136 18.31 3.88 -6.47
C LYS A 136 17.91 2.40 -6.55
N ASP A 137 16.61 2.10 -6.59
CA ASP A 137 16.04 0.75 -6.64
C ASP A 137 16.53 -0.21 -5.53
N LYS A 138 17.13 0.34 -4.49
CA LYS A 138 17.70 -0.41 -3.36
C LYS A 138 16.96 -0.18 -2.06
N PHE A 139 16.57 1.05 -1.80
CA PHE A 139 15.85 1.41 -0.59
C PHE A 139 14.44 1.80 -0.94
N THR A 140 13.47 1.17 -0.29
CA THR A 140 12.07 1.56 -0.37
C THR A 140 11.56 1.83 1.04
N PHE A 141 11.06 3.01 1.26
CA PHE A 141 10.31 3.38 2.44
C PHE A 141 8.85 3.59 2.05
N TYR A 142 7.96 3.00 2.82
CA TYR A 142 6.52 3.18 2.71
C TYR A 142 5.94 3.44 4.09
N GLY A 143 5.03 4.38 4.19
CA GLY A 143 4.32 4.65 5.42
C GLY A 143 2.91 5.16 5.17
N ASN A 144 2.03 4.85 6.09
CA ASN A 144 0.69 5.40 6.13
C ASN A 144 0.30 5.80 7.56
N PHE A 145 -0.64 6.73 7.62
CA PHE A 145 -1.20 7.22 8.86
C PHE A 145 -2.69 7.47 8.68
N PHE A 146 -3.48 7.06 9.66
CA PHE A 146 -4.93 7.19 9.64
C PHE A 146 -5.43 7.87 10.89
N GLU A 147 -6.26 8.89 10.72
CA GLU A 147 -7.10 9.45 11.76
C GLU A 147 -8.54 9.00 11.53
N ASN A 148 -9.13 8.41 12.55
CA ASN A 148 -10.44 7.82 12.47
C ASN A 148 -11.38 8.48 13.48
N GLN A 149 -12.65 8.61 13.09
CA GLN A 149 -13.74 9.00 13.96
C GLN A 149 -14.96 8.17 13.63
N GLY A 150 -15.69 7.74 14.65
CA GLY A 150 -16.86 6.93 14.36
C GLY A 150 -17.80 6.73 15.54
N VAL A 151 -18.98 6.26 15.21
CA VAL A 151 -20.00 5.76 16.12
C VAL A 151 -20.24 4.30 15.76
N PHE A 152 -19.96 3.43 16.69
CA PHE A 152 -20.06 1.99 16.52
C PHE A 152 -21.42 1.44 16.93
N PRO A 153 -21.79 0.21 16.52
CA PRO A 153 -22.85 -0.58 17.11
C PRO A 153 -22.67 -0.72 18.63
N ARG A 154 -23.75 -0.91 19.36
CA ARG A 154 -23.76 -0.91 20.83
C ARG A 154 -22.75 -1.88 21.43
N TYR A 155 -22.70 -3.10 20.95
CA TYR A 155 -21.79 -4.13 21.48
C TYR A 155 -20.31 -3.78 21.30
N ILE A 156 -19.94 -3.11 20.18
CA ILE A 156 -18.58 -2.62 19.98
C ILE A 156 -18.32 -1.39 20.85
N ASP A 157 -19.30 -0.48 20.93
CA ASP A 157 -19.19 0.73 21.73
C ASP A 157 -19.01 0.43 23.22
N GLU A 158 -19.72 -0.56 23.75
CA GLU A 158 -19.58 -1.06 25.13
C GLU A 158 -18.18 -1.64 25.35
N TYR A 159 -17.71 -2.50 24.47
CA TYR A 159 -16.34 -3.02 24.52
C TYR A 159 -15.28 -1.90 24.51
N ILE A 160 -15.44 -0.89 23.65
CA ILE A 160 -14.50 0.24 23.60
C ILE A 160 -14.60 1.09 24.88
N GLN A 161 -15.76 1.21 25.49
CA GLN A 161 -15.92 1.94 26.75
C GLN A 161 -15.18 1.27 27.90
N GLU A 162 -15.17 -0.06 27.95
CA GLU A 162 -14.49 -0.84 28.97
C GLU A 162 -13.00 -0.94 28.74
N SER A 163 -12.60 -1.26 27.51
CA SER A 163 -11.20 -1.55 27.17
C SER A 163 -10.40 -0.32 26.73
N MET A 164 -11.06 0.76 26.34
CA MET A 164 -10.46 1.93 25.68
C MET A 164 -9.71 1.59 24.37
N VAL A 165 -10.05 0.48 23.73
CA VAL A 165 -9.41 -0.01 22.49
C VAL A 165 -10.45 -0.26 21.42
N VAL A 166 -10.20 0.24 20.21
CA VAL A 166 -10.95 -0.17 19.02
C VAL A 166 -10.42 -1.54 18.56
N PRO A 167 -11.28 -2.57 18.47
CA PRO A 167 -10.85 -3.91 18.10
C PRO A 167 -10.01 -3.94 16.83
N GLY A 168 -8.82 -4.56 16.90
CA GLY A 168 -7.91 -4.71 15.77
C GLY A 168 -7.19 -3.44 15.31
N GLN A 169 -7.32 -2.33 16.04
CA GLN A 169 -6.72 -1.06 15.61
C GLN A 169 -5.89 -0.38 16.71
N ALA A 170 -6.47 0.53 17.49
CA ALA A 170 -5.71 1.35 18.43
C ALA A 170 -6.54 1.80 19.63
N MET A 171 -5.88 2.48 20.58
CA MET A 171 -6.54 3.11 21.71
C MET A 171 -7.49 4.22 21.25
N ALA A 172 -8.71 4.16 21.76
CA ALA A 172 -9.76 5.14 21.47
C ALA A 172 -9.80 6.24 22.54
N LYS A 173 -10.02 7.46 22.08
CA LYS A 173 -10.39 8.59 22.94
C LYS A 173 -11.87 8.92 22.73
N LYS A 174 -12.60 9.09 23.81
CA LYS A 174 -13.98 9.58 23.75
C LYS A 174 -13.97 11.01 23.25
N ARG A 175 -14.69 11.25 22.18
CA ARG A 175 -14.98 12.59 21.67
C ARG A 175 -16.42 12.99 22.02
N PHE A 176 -16.90 14.04 21.41
CA PHE A 176 -18.25 14.54 21.67
C PHE A 176 -19.32 13.52 21.22
N ASN A 177 -20.37 13.35 22.03
CA ASN A 177 -21.61 12.66 21.69
C ASN A 177 -21.48 11.23 21.12
N ARG A 178 -20.95 10.30 21.91
CA ARG A 178 -20.70 8.87 21.55
C ARG A 178 -19.64 8.64 20.47
N THR A 179 -19.11 9.67 19.86
CA THR A 179 -18.05 9.55 18.87
C THR A 179 -16.76 9.10 19.54
N LYS A 180 -16.13 8.09 18.96
CA LYS A 180 -14.76 7.65 19.31
C LYS A 180 -13.79 8.22 18.28
N GLY A 181 -12.62 8.58 18.74
CA GLY A 181 -11.52 8.98 17.88
C GLY A 181 -10.29 8.16 18.17
N TRP A 182 -9.60 7.69 17.16
CA TRP A 182 -8.33 6.94 17.30
C TRP A 182 -7.45 7.16 16.07
N MET A 183 -6.18 6.88 16.26
CA MET A 183 -5.19 7.00 15.21
C MET A 183 -4.32 5.75 15.18
N TYR A 184 -3.91 5.34 14.02
CA TYR A 184 -2.89 4.32 13.83
C TYR A 184 -2.10 4.60 12.56
N GLY A 185 -0.92 4.02 12.48
CA GLY A 185 -0.08 4.11 11.31
C GLY A 185 0.90 2.96 11.29
N ASN A 186 1.46 2.71 10.14
CA ASN A 186 2.54 1.77 9.98
C ASN A 186 3.56 2.30 8.98
N ALA A 187 4.77 1.77 9.06
CA ALA A 187 5.84 2.07 8.16
C ALA A 187 6.63 0.80 7.84
N THR A 188 7.10 0.70 6.63
CA THR A 188 7.94 -0.41 6.16
C THR A 188 9.16 0.16 5.49
N LEU A 189 10.33 -0.33 5.87
CA LEU A 189 11.60 -0.06 5.22
C LEU A 189 12.11 -1.36 4.62
N THR A 190 12.46 -1.32 3.35
CA THR A 190 13.02 -2.47 2.62
C THR A 190 14.35 -2.07 1.99
N TYR A 191 15.31 -2.98 2.11
CA TYR A 191 16.66 -2.85 1.54
C TYR A 191 16.98 -4.05 0.64
#